data_0b58a6022df12727b420605367983a9e
#
_entry.id   0b58a6022df12727b420605367983a9e
#
_cell.length_a   1.000
_cell.length_b   1.000
_cell.length_c   1.000
_cell.angle_alpha   90.00
_cell.angle_beta   90.00
_cell.angle_gamma   90.00
#
_symmetry.space_group_name_H-M   'P 1'
#
loop_
_entity.id
_entity.type
_entity.pdbx_description
1 polymer ?
#
loop_
_entity_poly.entity_id
_entity_poly.type
_entity_poly.pdbx_seq_one_letter_code
_entity_poly.pdbx_strand_id
1 'polypeptide(L)'
;MSKIEKALKRAGDERGNLQLVPAAAAVERTAPWTALLGQQIELPETISRMGGNEGTLLSADELWERGIIHPQHTEEPAVQVFRELRTKIIQQSQGQNAVILVAPVSKGNGGSFIARNLGAAFAFDSAKTALLVDCNFKNPSVHRLLPDASLPGLADYFENPEIDISKIIHPVGIARFRAISAGELREIPAEYFVSMKMRRLIDSLRERYHERFIVLDGPPMSDIADARILSELSDYVLVVARHGRATNAQIEGGLSAISNKKLLGIVFNDEPRIPWRR
;
A
#
# COMPACT_ATOMS: atom_id res chain seq x y z
N MET A 1 24.08 5.89 -19.84
CA MET A 1 22.63 6.08 -19.65
C MET A 1 22.31 6.00 -18.16
N SER A 2 21.69 7.05 -17.63
CA SER A 2 21.25 7.13 -16.22
C SER A 2 20.20 6.05 -15.91
N LYS A 3 20.09 5.62 -14.64
CA LYS A 3 19.03 4.71 -14.18
C LYS A 3 17.63 5.26 -14.45
N ILE A 4 17.48 6.58 -14.43
CA ILE A 4 16.24 7.32 -14.79
C ILE A 4 15.95 7.19 -16.27
N GLU A 5 16.95 7.38 -17.16
CA GLU A 5 16.74 7.18 -18.60
C GLU A 5 16.25 5.75 -18.90
N LYS A 6 16.77 4.75 -18.20
CA LYS A 6 16.27 3.36 -18.33
C LYS A 6 14.86 3.18 -17.80
N ALA A 7 14.51 3.81 -16.67
CA ALA A 7 13.18 3.75 -16.09
C ALA A 7 12.17 4.56 -16.93
N LEU A 8 12.54 5.73 -17.40
CA LEU A 8 11.73 6.56 -18.30
C LEU A 8 11.60 5.93 -19.69
N LYS A 9 12.66 5.28 -20.21
CA LYS A 9 12.60 4.55 -21.48
C LYS A 9 11.71 3.31 -21.37
N ARG A 10 11.77 2.53 -20.27
CA ARG A 10 10.81 1.47 -20.01
C ARG A 10 9.37 1.98 -19.93
N ALA A 11 9.13 3.05 -19.17
CA ALA A 11 7.82 3.67 -19.09
C ALA A 11 7.37 4.30 -20.43
N GLY A 12 8.29 4.73 -21.29
CA GLY A 12 8.04 5.26 -22.64
C GLY A 12 7.77 4.16 -23.65
N ASP A 13 8.54 3.06 -23.61
CA ASP A 13 8.38 1.93 -24.50
C ASP A 13 7.07 1.16 -24.22
N GLU A 14 6.64 1.09 -22.97
CA GLU A 14 5.32 0.55 -22.58
C GLU A 14 4.15 1.46 -22.99
N ARG A 15 4.38 2.77 -23.22
CA ARG A 15 3.37 3.72 -23.72
C ARG A 15 3.24 3.75 -25.25
N GLY A 16 4.23 3.19 -25.97
CA GLY A 16 4.32 3.24 -27.43
C GLY A 16 3.79 2.04 -28.20
N ASN A 17 3.47 0.92 -27.57
CA ASN A 17 3.10 -0.30 -28.26
C ASN A 17 1.99 -1.09 -27.59
N LEU A 18 0.76 -0.59 -27.67
CA LEU A 18 -0.42 -1.43 -27.73
C LEU A 18 -0.57 -1.99 -29.17
N GLN A 19 0.44 -2.64 -29.68
CA GLN A 19 0.28 -3.57 -30.78
C GLN A 19 -0.02 -4.94 -30.19
N LEU A 20 -1.21 -5.42 -30.51
CA LEU A 20 -1.63 -6.81 -30.34
C LEU A 20 -0.54 -7.73 -30.91
N VAL A 21 0.21 -8.39 -30.05
CA VAL A 21 1.07 -9.50 -30.44
C VAL A 21 0.15 -10.65 -30.80
N PRO A 22 0.18 -11.18 -32.04
CA PRO A 22 -0.65 -12.30 -32.41
C PRO A 22 -0.27 -13.51 -31.54
N ALA A 23 -1.28 -14.15 -30.98
CA ALA A 23 -1.18 -15.38 -30.23
C ALA A 23 -0.64 -16.50 -31.14
N ALA A 24 0.66 -16.77 -31.06
CA ALA A 24 1.28 -17.95 -31.65
C ALA A 24 2.43 -18.42 -30.76
N ALA A 25 2.08 -19.14 -29.73
CA ALA A 25 2.75 -20.25 -29.05
C ALA A 25 1.95 -20.55 -27.77
N ALA A 26 0.74 -21.04 -27.94
CA ALA A 26 -0.02 -21.66 -26.87
C ALA A 26 0.68 -22.96 -26.49
N VAL A 27 1.45 -22.95 -25.43
CA VAL A 27 1.67 -24.18 -24.65
C VAL A 27 0.36 -24.44 -23.92
N GLU A 28 -0.33 -25.48 -24.36
CA GLU A 28 -1.48 -26.05 -23.70
C GLU A 28 -1.16 -26.29 -22.21
N ARG A 29 -1.65 -25.42 -21.38
CA ARG A 29 -1.91 -25.71 -19.97
C ARG A 29 -3.39 -25.50 -19.77
N THR A 30 -4.14 -26.57 -20.00
CA THR A 30 -5.51 -26.73 -19.54
C THR A 30 -5.52 -26.66 -18.01
N ALA A 31 -5.69 -25.49 -17.49
CA ALA A 31 -6.05 -25.32 -16.09
C ALA A 31 -7.60 -25.24 -16.01
N PRO A 32 -8.26 -26.06 -15.20
CA PRO A 32 -9.71 -26.16 -15.15
C PRO A 32 -10.31 -25.06 -14.30
N TRP A 33 -10.11 -23.79 -14.64
CA TRP A 33 -10.75 -22.70 -13.92
C TRP A 33 -12.22 -22.50 -14.33
N THR A 34 -12.65 -23.05 -15.45
CA THR A 34 -14.07 -23.09 -15.86
C THR A 34 -14.93 -24.03 -15.00
N ALA A 35 -14.32 -24.96 -14.26
CA ALA A 35 -15.05 -25.83 -13.33
C ALA A 35 -15.29 -25.20 -11.95
N LEU A 36 -14.64 -24.05 -11.63
CA LEU A 36 -14.77 -23.37 -10.36
C LEU A 36 -15.84 -22.27 -10.33
N LEU A 37 -16.46 -21.95 -11.46
CA LEU A 37 -17.52 -20.93 -11.53
C LEU A 37 -18.88 -21.41 -10.99
N GLY A 38 -19.00 -22.67 -10.56
CA GLY A 38 -20.22 -23.23 -10.00
C GLY A 38 -20.17 -23.59 -8.52
N GLN A 39 -19.03 -23.47 -7.86
CA GLN A 39 -18.96 -23.69 -6.42
C GLN A 39 -19.07 -22.34 -5.71
N GLN A 40 -20.12 -22.16 -4.91
CA GLN A 40 -20.13 -21.14 -3.86
C GLN A 40 -18.92 -21.43 -2.97
N ILE A 41 -17.85 -20.65 -3.14
CA ILE A 41 -16.74 -20.65 -2.19
C ILE A 41 -17.33 -20.05 -0.93
N GLU A 42 -17.69 -20.86 0.03
CA GLU A 42 -17.92 -20.42 1.40
C GLU A 42 -16.62 -19.77 1.85
N LEU A 43 -16.65 -18.43 1.91
CA LEU A 43 -15.54 -17.66 2.46
C LEU A 43 -15.31 -18.17 3.89
N PRO A 44 -14.08 -18.50 4.28
CA PRO A 44 -13.82 -18.94 5.65
C PRO A 44 -14.38 -17.88 6.60
N GLU A 45 -15.25 -18.27 7.51
CA GLU A 45 -15.88 -17.39 8.52
C GLU A 45 -14.86 -16.62 9.38
N THR A 46 -13.60 -16.94 9.26
CA THR A 46 -12.46 -16.34 9.97
C THR A 46 -12.22 -14.86 9.60
N ILE A 47 -12.68 -14.39 8.44
CA ILE A 47 -12.48 -12.99 8.01
C ILE A 47 -13.43 -12.04 8.76
N SER A 48 -14.58 -12.53 9.23
CA SER A 48 -15.59 -11.73 9.91
C SER A 48 -15.40 -11.63 11.44
N ARG A 49 -14.54 -12.44 12.05
CA ARG A 49 -14.44 -12.56 13.52
C ARG A 49 -13.25 -11.84 14.17
N MET A 50 -12.62 -10.89 13.53
CA MET A 50 -11.80 -9.94 14.29
C MET A 50 -12.73 -8.90 14.93
N GLY A 51 -13.44 -9.31 15.97
CA GLY A 51 -14.24 -8.44 16.81
C GLY A 51 -13.35 -7.43 17.52
N GLY A 52 -13.14 -6.29 16.90
CA GLY A 52 -12.79 -5.06 17.58
C GLY A 52 -14.08 -4.28 17.79
N ASN A 53 -14.17 -3.57 18.90
CA ASN A 53 -15.24 -2.67 19.25
C ASN A 53 -15.68 -1.89 18.01
N GLU A 54 -16.89 -2.17 17.49
CA GLU A 54 -17.48 -1.43 16.39
C GLU A 54 -17.95 -0.08 16.92
N GLY A 55 -16.97 0.79 17.24
CA GLY A 55 -17.24 2.22 17.33
C GLY A 55 -17.81 2.66 15.97
N THR A 56 -18.53 3.77 15.94
CA THR A 56 -19.14 4.29 14.72
C THR A 56 -18.09 4.44 13.63
N LEU A 57 -18.03 3.47 12.71
CA LEU A 57 -17.08 3.50 11.58
C LEU A 57 -17.44 4.67 10.67
N LEU A 58 -16.43 5.22 10.00
CA LEU A 58 -16.63 6.26 8.99
C LEU A 58 -17.49 5.71 7.84
N SER A 59 -18.46 6.49 7.44
CA SER A 59 -19.32 6.20 6.27
C SER A 59 -18.53 6.36 4.96
N ALA A 60 -19.10 5.89 3.85
CA ALA A 60 -18.52 6.05 2.53
C ALA A 60 -18.25 7.51 2.17
N ASP A 61 -19.19 8.40 2.49
CA ASP A 61 -19.08 9.83 2.19
C ASP A 61 -18.01 10.49 3.06
N GLU A 62 -17.95 10.18 4.35
CA GLU A 62 -16.90 10.68 5.25
C GLU A 62 -15.51 10.22 4.81
N LEU A 63 -15.37 8.97 4.34
CA LEU A 63 -14.12 8.47 3.78
C LEU A 63 -13.75 9.23 2.50
N TRP A 64 -14.73 9.45 1.62
CA TRP A 64 -14.52 10.21 0.39
C TRP A 64 -14.09 11.66 0.65
N GLU A 65 -14.72 12.35 1.58
CA GLU A 65 -14.33 13.70 2.02
C GLU A 65 -12.91 13.74 2.58
N ARG A 66 -12.45 12.66 3.21
CA ARG A 66 -11.06 12.48 3.68
C ARG A 66 -10.09 12.01 2.58
N GLY A 67 -10.55 11.94 1.33
CA GLY A 67 -9.75 11.56 0.17
C GLY A 67 -9.43 10.05 0.11
N ILE A 68 -10.34 9.21 0.64
CA ILE A 68 -10.23 7.76 0.55
C ILE A 68 -11.26 7.23 -0.45
N ILE A 69 -10.78 6.49 -1.45
CA ILE A 69 -11.67 5.81 -2.40
C ILE A 69 -12.55 4.78 -1.68
N HIS A 70 -13.79 4.65 -2.13
CA HIS A 70 -14.74 3.70 -1.56
C HIS A 70 -15.44 2.89 -2.66
N PRO A 71 -15.83 1.62 -2.41
CA PRO A 71 -16.52 0.79 -3.40
C PRO A 71 -17.83 1.38 -3.93
N GLN A 72 -18.48 2.29 -3.20
CA GLN A 72 -19.70 2.96 -3.64
C GLN A 72 -19.46 4.06 -4.69
N HIS A 73 -18.22 4.53 -4.86
CA HIS A 73 -17.82 5.58 -5.81
C HIS A 73 -17.08 5.01 -7.03
N THR A 74 -17.55 3.89 -7.57
CA THR A 74 -16.84 3.13 -8.63
C THR A 74 -16.65 3.90 -9.93
N GLU A 75 -17.53 4.85 -10.23
CA GLU A 75 -17.47 5.65 -11.46
C GLU A 75 -16.43 6.76 -11.42
N GLU A 76 -15.88 7.05 -10.24
CA GLU A 76 -14.91 8.12 -10.08
C GLU A 76 -13.55 7.76 -10.70
N PRO A 77 -12.95 8.65 -11.50
CA PRO A 77 -11.66 8.40 -12.17
C PRO A 77 -10.54 8.00 -11.20
N ALA A 78 -10.53 8.56 -9.99
CA ALA A 78 -9.56 8.20 -8.96
C ALA A 78 -9.64 6.71 -8.59
N VAL A 79 -10.85 6.14 -8.48
CA VAL A 79 -11.05 4.73 -8.18
C VAL A 79 -10.45 3.85 -9.28
N GLN A 80 -10.61 4.23 -10.56
CA GLN A 80 -10.06 3.46 -11.68
C GLN A 80 -8.54 3.47 -11.68
N VAL A 81 -7.90 4.61 -11.41
CA VAL A 81 -6.44 4.72 -11.31
C VAL A 81 -5.87 3.80 -10.21
N PHE A 82 -6.49 3.78 -9.04
CA PHE A 82 -6.05 2.89 -7.96
C PHE A 82 -6.33 1.41 -8.24
N ARG A 83 -7.40 1.08 -8.97
CA ARG A 83 -7.67 -0.28 -9.45
C ARG A 83 -6.59 -0.75 -10.42
N GLU A 84 -6.15 0.09 -11.35
CA GLU A 84 -5.05 -0.22 -12.25
C GLU A 84 -3.74 -0.43 -11.48
N LEU A 85 -3.42 0.47 -10.56
CA LEU A 85 -2.22 0.35 -9.72
C LEU A 85 -2.23 -0.96 -8.94
N ARG A 86 -3.35 -1.30 -8.28
CA ARG A 86 -3.54 -2.58 -7.59
C ARG A 86 -3.31 -3.76 -8.53
N THR A 87 -3.91 -3.74 -9.73
CA THR A 87 -3.81 -4.84 -10.68
C THR A 87 -2.35 -5.09 -11.10
N LYS A 88 -1.59 -4.03 -11.38
CA LYS A 88 -0.17 -4.12 -11.69
C LYS A 88 0.64 -4.73 -10.54
N ILE A 89 0.32 -4.36 -9.30
CA ILE A 89 1.00 -4.90 -8.12
C ILE A 89 0.68 -6.39 -7.94
N ILE A 90 -0.59 -6.79 -8.08
CA ILE A 90 -1.00 -8.19 -7.99
C ILE A 90 -0.31 -9.04 -9.08
N GLN A 91 -0.17 -8.52 -10.30
CA GLN A 91 0.55 -9.19 -11.38
C GLN A 91 2.04 -9.34 -11.03
N GLN A 92 2.69 -8.28 -10.51
CA GLN A 92 4.10 -8.32 -10.12
C GLN A 92 4.36 -9.28 -8.96
N SER A 93 3.45 -9.38 -8.00
CA SER A 93 3.53 -10.32 -6.88
C SER A 93 3.01 -11.73 -7.21
N GLN A 94 2.65 -11.99 -8.48
CA GLN A 94 2.08 -13.27 -8.94
C GLN A 94 0.85 -13.71 -8.11
N GLY A 95 0.06 -12.75 -7.65
CA GLY A 95 -1.11 -12.97 -6.83
C GLY A 95 -0.85 -13.30 -5.36
N GLN A 96 0.43 -13.40 -4.95
CA GLN A 96 0.81 -13.67 -3.57
C GLN A 96 0.68 -12.41 -2.71
N ASN A 97 0.48 -12.60 -1.39
CA ASN A 97 0.54 -11.50 -0.44
C ASN A 97 1.92 -10.84 -0.45
N ALA A 98 1.96 -9.55 -0.18
CA ALA A 98 3.20 -8.81 -0.18
C ALA A 98 3.19 -7.66 0.83
N VAL A 99 4.36 -7.31 1.31
CA VAL A 99 4.62 -6.09 2.09
C VAL A 99 5.13 -5.01 1.12
N ILE A 100 4.39 -3.92 1.00
CA ILE A 100 4.65 -2.84 0.06
C ILE A 100 4.93 -1.57 0.84
N LEU A 101 6.15 -1.06 0.74
CA LEU A 101 6.48 0.27 1.26
C LEU A 101 6.05 1.32 0.24
N VAL A 102 5.23 2.27 0.67
CA VAL A 102 4.91 3.48 -0.09
C VAL A 102 5.71 4.63 0.51
N ALA A 103 6.69 5.13 -0.21
CA ALA A 103 7.60 6.16 0.28
C ALA A 103 7.62 7.38 -0.66
N PRO A 104 7.27 8.58 -0.18
CA PRO A 104 7.37 9.79 -0.98
C PRO A 104 8.84 10.21 -1.14
N VAL A 105 9.19 10.78 -2.28
CA VAL A 105 10.55 11.31 -2.55
C VAL A 105 10.95 12.32 -1.50
N SER A 106 10.04 13.23 -1.15
CA SER A 106 10.20 14.22 -0.08
C SER A 106 8.87 14.56 0.57
N LYS A 107 8.88 15.28 1.68
CA LYS A 107 7.67 15.70 2.40
C LYS A 107 6.70 16.44 1.47
N GLY A 108 5.41 16.09 1.54
CA GLY A 108 4.35 16.74 0.76
C GLY A 108 4.16 16.19 -0.66
N ASN A 109 4.81 15.08 -1.02
CA ASN A 109 4.59 14.42 -2.31
C ASN A 109 3.35 13.50 -2.34
N GLY A 110 2.64 13.33 -1.22
CA GLY A 110 1.38 12.61 -1.17
C GLY A 110 1.52 11.10 -0.90
N GLY A 111 2.64 10.65 -0.31
CA GLY A 111 2.87 9.23 0.02
C GLY A 111 1.72 8.62 0.81
N SER A 112 1.32 9.25 1.92
CA SER A 112 0.22 8.76 2.76
C SER A 112 -1.13 8.73 2.02
N PHE A 113 -1.36 9.65 1.08
CA PHE A 113 -2.56 9.61 0.23
C PHE A 113 -2.55 8.37 -0.67
N ILE A 114 -1.42 8.08 -1.31
CA ILE A 114 -1.26 6.89 -2.15
C ILE A 114 -1.35 5.61 -1.31
N ALA A 115 -0.70 5.54 -0.14
CA ALA A 115 -0.72 4.38 0.73
C ALA A 115 -2.14 4.00 1.19
N ARG A 116 -2.91 4.98 1.66
CA ARG A 116 -4.30 4.78 2.13
C ARG A 116 -5.20 4.28 1.00
N ASN A 117 -5.11 4.91 -0.16
CA ASN A 117 -5.95 4.56 -1.30
C ASN A 117 -5.55 3.22 -1.95
N LEU A 118 -4.25 2.88 -1.92
CA LEU A 118 -3.80 1.57 -2.34
C LEU A 118 -4.35 0.46 -1.42
N GLY A 119 -4.32 0.67 -0.09
CA GLY A 119 -4.93 -0.23 0.88
C GLY A 119 -6.43 -0.42 0.62
N ALA A 120 -7.16 0.68 0.42
CA ALA A 120 -8.58 0.62 0.06
C ALA A 120 -8.81 -0.16 -1.25
N ALA A 121 -8.00 0.09 -2.29
CA ALA A 121 -8.13 -0.60 -3.57
C ALA A 121 -7.91 -2.11 -3.49
N PHE A 122 -6.97 -2.59 -2.65
CA PHE A 122 -6.83 -4.03 -2.40
C PHE A 122 -8.08 -4.63 -1.76
N ALA A 123 -8.69 -3.92 -0.81
CA ALA A 123 -9.89 -4.38 -0.12
C ALA A 123 -11.16 -4.42 -1.01
N PHE A 124 -11.14 -3.82 -2.21
CA PHE A 124 -12.22 -3.93 -3.18
C PHE A 124 -12.28 -5.31 -3.86
N ASP A 125 -11.20 -6.07 -3.79
CA ASP A 125 -11.17 -7.43 -4.27
C ASP A 125 -11.76 -8.38 -3.21
N SER A 126 -12.73 -9.21 -3.59
CA SER A 126 -13.39 -10.14 -2.67
C SER A 126 -12.45 -11.21 -2.13
N ALA A 127 -11.41 -11.56 -2.88
CA ALA A 127 -10.41 -12.55 -2.51
C ALA A 127 -9.19 -11.98 -1.78
N LYS A 128 -9.15 -10.67 -1.53
CA LYS A 128 -8.00 -10.00 -0.90
C LYS A 128 -8.41 -9.22 0.34
N THR A 129 -7.46 -9.06 1.25
CA THR A 129 -7.56 -8.17 2.40
C THR A 129 -6.40 -7.18 2.41
N ALA A 130 -6.54 -6.06 3.09
CA ALA A 130 -5.50 -5.06 3.21
C ALA A 130 -5.27 -4.63 4.66
N LEU A 131 -4.02 -4.40 4.99
CA LEU A 131 -3.60 -3.79 6.24
C LEU A 131 -2.68 -2.60 5.94
N LEU A 132 -3.07 -1.43 6.36
CA LEU A 132 -2.25 -0.22 6.31
C LEU A 132 -1.53 -0.04 7.64
N VAL A 133 -0.22 0.20 7.60
CA VAL A 133 0.60 0.45 8.80
C VAL A 133 1.26 1.81 8.68
N ASP A 134 1.00 2.70 9.63
CA ASP A 134 1.60 4.03 9.68
C ASP A 134 3.03 3.96 10.23
N CYS A 135 4.00 3.96 9.35
CA CYS A 135 5.42 4.02 9.67
C CYS A 135 5.99 5.45 9.51
N ASN A 136 5.16 6.44 9.22
CA ASN A 136 5.57 7.84 9.09
C ASN A 136 5.44 8.58 10.42
N PHE A 137 6.18 8.16 11.40
CA PHE A 137 6.10 8.67 12.78
C PHE A 137 6.31 10.18 12.90
N LYS A 138 7.08 10.80 12.00
CA LYS A 138 7.31 12.25 12.00
C LYS A 138 6.10 13.05 11.51
N ASN A 139 5.21 12.42 10.75
CA ASN A 139 4.00 13.06 10.24
C ASN A 139 2.88 12.02 10.07
N PRO A 140 2.40 11.42 11.18
CA PRO A 140 1.42 10.36 11.15
C PRO A 140 0.09 10.85 10.61
N SER A 141 -0.64 9.98 9.91
CA SER A 141 -1.87 10.36 9.24
C SER A 141 -2.97 9.30 9.31
N VAL A 142 -2.63 8.07 9.61
CA VAL A 142 -3.56 6.93 9.58
C VAL A 142 -4.58 6.99 10.71
N HIS A 143 -4.24 7.60 11.86
CA HIS A 143 -5.19 7.85 12.96
C HIS A 143 -6.46 8.56 12.51
N ARG A 144 -6.40 9.39 11.44
CA ARG A 144 -7.56 10.10 10.89
C ARG A 144 -8.57 9.18 10.21
N LEU A 145 -8.22 7.94 9.94
CA LEU A 145 -9.11 6.92 9.36
C LEU A 145 -9.83 6.11 10.45
N LEU A 146 -9.38 6.24 11.68
CA LEU A 146 -9.92 5.48 12.80
C LEU A 146 -11.12 6.22 13.43
N PRO A 147 -12.05 5.49 14.04
CA PRO A 147 -13.19 6.07 14.74
C PRO A 147 -12.76 6.89 15.96
N ASP A 148 -11.63 6.53 16.56
CA ASP A 148 -11.02 7.22 17.68
C ASP A 148 -9.52 7.32 17.48
N ALA A 149 -8.99 8.54 17.52
CA ALA A 149 -7.56 8.81 17.33
C ALA A 149 -6.69 8.37 18.52
N SER A 150 -7.29 8.10 19.67
CA SER A 150 -6.60 7.63 20.89
C SER A 150 -6.40 6.12 20.93
N LEU A 151 -6.91 5.40 19.93
CA LEU A 151 -6.72 3.93 19.84
C LEU A 151 -5.23 3.59 19.75
N PRO A 152 -4.79 2.52 20.45
CA PRO A 152 -3.38 2.14 20.47
C PRO A 152 -2.87 1.81 19.06
N GLY A 153 -1.63 2.19 18.80
CA GLY A 153 -0.97 2.00 17.51
C GLY A 153 0.40 1.34 17.63
N LEU A 154 1.22 1.59 16.64
CA LEU A 154 2.51 0.93 16.49
C LEU A 154 3.49 1.29 17.62
N ALA A 155 3.57 2.56 18.03
CA ALA A 155 4.41 3.00 19.13
C ALA A 155 3.99 2.35 20.45
N ASP A 156 2.69 2.33 20.74
CA ASP A 156 2.16 1.71 21.96
C ASP A 156 2.51 0.22 22.04
N TYR A 157 2.44 -0.48 20.91
CA TYR A 157 2.88 -1.87 20.83
C TYR A 157 4.37 -2.04 21.13
N PHE A 158 5.23 -1.13 20.67
CA PHE A 158 6.67 -1.20 20.94
C PHE A 158 7.02 -0.92 22.38
N GLU A 159 6.35 0.04 22.99
CA GLU A 159 6.65 0.51 24.35
C GLU A 159 6.03 -0.37 25.44
N ASN A 160 4.89 -0.99 25.16
CA ASN A 160 4.18 -1.81 26.13
C ASN A 160 4.22 -3.30 25.74
N PRO A 161 4.89 -4.17 26.52
CA PRO A 161 4.95 -5.61 26.23
C PRO A 161 3.61 -6.33 26.41
N GLU A 162 2.65 -5.74 27.13
CA GLU A 162 1.33 -6.33 27.39
C GLU A 162 0.33 -6.10 26.24
N ILE A 163 0.69 -5.23 25.28
CA ILE A 163 -0.17 -4.97 24.11
C ILE A 163 0.08 -6.05 23.06
N ASP A 164 -0.95 -6.87 22.82
CA ASP A 164 -0.96 -7.83 21.71
C ASP A 164 -1.20 -7.15 20.36
N ILE A 165 -0.69 -7.74 19.28
CA ILE A 165 -0.85 -7.26 17.90
C ILE A 165 -2.33 -7.03 17.55
N SER A 166 -3.25 -7.87 18.05
CA SER A 166 -4.68 -7.71 17.77
C SER A 166 -5.28 -6.41 18.33
N LYS A 167 -4.67 -5.83 19.35
CA LYS A 167 -5.15 -4.60 20.00
C LYS A 167 -4.82 -3.34 19.22
N ILE A 168 -3.87 -3.41 18.30
CA ILE A 168 -3.43 -2.27 17.47
C ILE A 168 -3.99 -2.31 16.04
N ILE A 169 -4.74 -3.36 15.68
CA ILE A 169 -5.36 -3.51 14.35
C ILE A 169 -6.81 -3.05 14.41
N HIS A 170 -7.12 -1.97 13.70
CA HIS A 170 -8.43 -1.32 13.77
C HIS A 170 -9.16 -1.33 12.41
N PRO A 171 -10.51 -1.39 12.40
CA PRO A 171 -11.30 -1.23 11.20
C PRO A 171 -11.32 0.23 10.73
N VAL A 172 -11.43 0.45 9.41
CA VAL A 172 -11.44 1.79 8.80
C VAL A 172 -12.72 2.09 7.98
N GLY A 173 -13.81 1.38 8.23
CA GLY A 173 -15.08 1.61 7.53
C GLY A 173 -15.21 0.95 6.15
N ILE A 174 -14.16 0.33 5.63
CA ILE A 174 -14.20 -0.48 4.40
C ILE A 174 -14.04 -1.95 4.78
N ALA A 175 -14.95 -2.81 4.32
CA ALA A 175 -14.85 -4.24 4.52
C ALA A 175 -13.47 -4.75 4.06
N ARG A 176 -12.86 -5.67 4.82
CA ARG A 176 -11.54 -6.25 4.51
C ARG A 176 -10.36 -5.26 4.53
N PHE A 177 -10.57 -4.01 5.00
CA PHE A 177 -9.50 -3.02 5.21
C PHE A 177 -9.33 -2.76 6.69
N ARG A 178 -8.10 -2.88 7.17
CA ARG A 178 -7.70 -2.60 8.55
C ARG A 178 -6.51 -1.66 8.55
N ALA A 179 -6.30 -0.97 9.67
CA ALA A 179 -5.17 -0.08 9.82
C ALA A 179 -4.52 -0.21 11.21
N ILE A 180 -3.22 0.03 11.26
CA ILE A 180 -2.43 0.28 12.45
C ILE A 180 -1.96 1.72 12.39
N SER A 181 -2.39 2.57 13.30
CA SER A 181 -1.91 3.95 13.42
C SER A 181 -0.47 3.99 13.96
N ALA A 182 0.17 5.13 13.87
CA ALA A 182 1.48 5.33 14.50
C ALA A 182 1.43 5.19 16.03
N GLY A 183 0.28 5.43 16.65
CA GLY A 183 0.15 5.48 18.11
C GLY A 183 0.65 6.79 18.71
N GLU A 184 0.71 6.84 20.03
CA GLU A 184 1.24 8.00 20.77
C GLU A 184 2.76 7.91 20.88
N LEU A 185 3.45 8.78 20.15
CA LEU A 185 4.92 8.80 20.12
C LEU A 185 5.48 9.52 21.36
N ARG A 186 6.38 8.83 22.06
CA ARG A 186 7.09 9.37 23.24
C ARG A 186 8.58 9.53 22.99
N GLU A 187 9.18 8.77 22.06
CA GLU A 187 10.63 8.74 21.78
C GLU A 187 10.97 8.58 20.29
N ILE A 188 12.26 8.43 19.98
CA ILE A 188 12.81 8.47 18.60
C ILE A 188 12.47 7.21 17.82
N PRO A 189 11.76 7.34 16.68
CA PRO A 189 11.19 6.24 15.93
C PRO A 189 12.19 5.27 15.27
N ALA A 190 13.41 5.73 14.96
CA ALA A 190 14.39 4.96 14.20
C ALA A 190 14.75 3.62 14.86
N GLU A 191 14.80 3.60 16.20
CA GLU A 191 15.15 2.40 16.97
C GLU A 191 14.06 1.32 16.87
N TYR A 192 12.79 1.71 16.73
CA TYR A 192 11.70 0.75 16.55
C TYR A 192 11.84 -0.03 15.25
N PHE A 193 12.20 0.63 14.14
CA PHE A 193 12.30 -0.01 12.84
C PHE A 193 13.43 -1.04 12.73
N VAL A 194 14.55 -0.82 13.43
CA VAL A 194 15.67 -1.77 13.46
C VAL A 194 15.45 -2.93 14.44
N SER A 195 14.44 -2.82 15.31
CA SER A 195 14.21 -3.78 16.37
C SER A 195 13.78 -5.16 15.84
N MET A 196 14.15 -6.21 16.58
CA MET A 196 13.63 -7.55 16.33
C MET A 196 12.11 -7.61 16.51
N LYS A 197 11.53 -6.71 17.32
CA LYS A 197 10.09 -6.63 17.56
C LYS A 197 9.35 -6.19 16.29
N MET A 198 9.90 -5.22 15.54
CA MET A 198 9.34 -4.81 14.23
C MET A 198 9.41 -5.94 13.21
N ARG A 199 10.53 -6.63 13.11
CA ARG A 199 10.69 -7.75 12.19
C ARG A 199 9.67 -8.86 12.49
N ARG A 200 9.55 -9.25 13.76
CA ARG A 200 8.56 -10.25 14.20
C ARG A 200 7.12 -9.80 13.95
N LEU A 201 6.84 -8.51 14.10
CA LEU A 201 5.51 -7.96 13.78
C LEU A 201 5.19 -8.17 12.31
N ILE A 202 6.07 -7.75 11.39
CA ILE A 202 5.86 -7.88 9.94
C ILE A 202 5.70 -9.36 9.55
N ASP A 203 6.56 -10.25 10.07
CA ASP A 203 6.49 -11.69 9.80
C ASP A 203 5.15 -12.26 10.29
N SER A 204 4.73 -11.94 11.51
CA SER A 204 3.46 -12.39 12.08
C SER A 204 2.24 -11.87 11.31
N LEU A 205 2.27 -10.62 10.84
CA LEU A 205 1.21 -10.04 10.03
C LEU A 205 1.11 -10.70 8.65
N ARG A 206 2.25 -11.13 8.08
CA ARG A 206 2.33 -11.82 6.79
C ARG A 206 1.81 -13.26 6.88
N GLU A 207 2.26 -14.00 7.90
CA GLU A 207 1.95 -15.43 8.05
C GLU A 207 0.50 -15.69 8.41
N ARG A 208 -0.13 -14.78 9.15
CA ARG A 208 -1.49 -14.97 9.65
C ARG A 208 -2.55 -15.02 8.54
N TYR A 209 -2.32 -14.35 7.39
CA TYR A 209 -3.29 -14.25 6.30
C TYR A 209 -2.59 -14.23 4.94
N HIS A 210 -2.72 -15.30 4.19
CA HIS A 210 -2.07 -15.46 2.89
C HIS A 210 -2.66 -14.58 1.78
N GLU A 211 -3.87 -14.05 1.96
CA GLU A 211 -4.55 -13.15 1.02
C GLU A 211 -4.33 -11.67 1.33
N ARG A 212 -3.58 -11.35 2.41
CA ARG A 212 -3.42 -9.98 2.91
C ARG A 212 -2.25 -9.25 2.27
N PHE A 213 -2.53 -8.10 1.66
CA PHE A 213 -1.51 -7.13 1.30
C PHE A 213 -1.25 -6.18 2.49
N ILE A 214 0.01 -5.98 2.83
CA ILE A 214 0.44 -5.07 3.89
C ILE A 214 1.04 -3.84 3.23
N VAL A 215 0.45 -2.67 3.47
CA VAL A 215 0.93 -1.38 2.93
C VAL A 215 1.55 -0.60 4.08
N LEU A 216 2.84 -0.34 3.99
CA LEU A 216 3.56 0.52 4.93
C LEU A 216 3.52 1.95 4.41
N ASP A 217 2.88 2.86 5.13
CA ASP A 217 2.95 4.30 4.88
C ASP A 217 4.29 4.81 5.42
N GLY A 218 5.27 4.95 4.56
CA GLY A 218 6.64 5.23 4.94
C GLY A 218 6.97 6.72 5.04
N PRO A 219 8.08 7.03 5.76
CA PRO A 219 8.64 8.37 5.79
C PRO A 219 9.19 8.77 4.41
N PRO A 220 9.45 10.07 4.19
CA PRO A 220 10.09 10.54 2.97
C PRO A 220 11.45 9.86 2.73
N MET A 221 11.78 9.60 1.45
CA MET A 221 13.08 9.05 1.05
C MET A 221 14.25 9.98 1.41
N SER A 222 13.98 11.28 1.64
CA SER A 222 14.96 12.21 2.23
C SER A 222 15.39 11.81 3.64
N ASP A 223 14.58 11.05 4.37
CA ASP A 223 14.90 10.45 5.65
C ASP A 223 15.56 9.08 5.41
N ILE A 224 16.73 9.09 4.80
CA ILE A 224 17.40 7.95 4.16
C ILE A 224 17.50 6.71 5.07
N ALA A 225 17.78 6.90 6.35
CA ALA A 225 17.95 5.79 7.30
C ALA A 225 16.63 5.02 7.49
N ASP A 226 15.55 5.71 7.85
CA ASP A 226 14.25 5.12 8.17
C ASP A 226 13.64 4.46 6.92
N ALA A 227 13.66 5.16 5.79
CA ALA A 227 13.14 4.66 4.54
C ALA A 227 13.91 3.42 4.04
N ARG A 228 15.24 3.39 4.22
CA ARG A 228 16.08 2.24 3.86
C ARG A 228 15.74 1.02 4.72
N ILE A 229 15.64 1.18 6.03
CA ILE A 229 15.31 0.07 6.95
C ILE A 229 13.94 -0.52 6.59
N LEU A 230 12.93 0.33 6.38
CA LEU A 230 11.60 -0.12 5.98
C LEU A 230 11.61 -0.80 4.60
N SER A 231 12.47 -0.34 3.68
CA SER A 231 12.62 -1.00 2.38
C SER A 231 13.21 -2.41 2.50
N GLU A 232 14.05 -2.66 3.50
CA GLU A 232 14.59 -4.00 3.78
C GLU A 232 13.52 -4.95 4.32
N LEU A 233 12.57 -4.44 5.10
CA LEU A 233 11.43 -5.20 5.65
C LEU A 233 10.32 -5.46 4.62
N SER A 234 10.36 -4.78 3.47
CA SER A 234 9.34 -4.85 2.43
C SER A 234 9.76 -5.76 1.28
N ASP A 235 8.79 -6.35 0.59
CA ASP A 235 9.02 -7.07 -0.67
C ASP A 235 9.17 -6.10 -1.83
N TYR A 236 8.36 -5.04 -1.81
CA TYR A 236 8.31 -4.02 -2.86
C TYR A 236 8.32 -2.61 -2.29
N VAL A 237 8.84 -1.67 -3.08
CA VAL A 237 8.84 -0.24 -2.76
C VAL A 237 8.18 0.52 -3.91
N LEU A 238 7.14 1.27 -3.58
CA LEU A 238 6.47 2.20 -4.48
C LEU A 238 6.87 3.62 -4.12
N VAL A 239 7.60 4.28 -5.00
CA VAL A 239 8.06 5.65 -4.78
C VAL A 239 7.01 6.64 -5.25
N VAL A 240 6.72 7.67 -4.46
CA VAL A 240 5.73 8.69 -4.81
C VAL A 240 6.42 10.04 -5.04
N ALA A 241 6.26 10.57 -6.24
CA ALA A 241 6.74 11.88 -6.66
C ALA A 241 5.56 12.78 -7.02
N ARG A 242 5.52 14.02 -6.53
CA ARG A 242 4.47 14.97 -6.90
C ARG A 242 4.89 15.77 -8.10
N HIS A 243 4.01 15.87 -9.10
CA HIS A 243 4.23 16.70 -10.29
C HIS A 243 4.55 18.15 -9.90
N GLY A 244 5.57 18.71 -10.51
CA GLY A 244 6.01 20.10 -10.27
C GLY A 244 6.67 20.38 -8.93
N ARG A 245 6.83 19.36 -8.05
CA ARG A 245 7.51 19.51 -6.75
C ARG A 245 8.75 18.64 -6.60
N ALA A 246 8.73 17.41 -7.09
CA ALA A 246 9.87 16.53 -7.03
C ALA A 246 10.88 16.88 -8.13
N THR A 247 12.14 17.11 -7.76
CA THR A 247 13.23 17.30 -8.72
C THR A 247 13.82 15.95 -9.13
N ASN A 248 14.45 15.89 -10.32
CA ASN A 248 15.14 14.68 -10.78
C ASN A 248 16.21 14.22 -9.78
N ALA A 249 16.98 15.16 -9.21
CA ALA A 249 18.00 14.83 -8.22
C ALA A 249 17.43 14.20 -6.95
N GLN A 250 16.24 14.65 -6.49
CA GLN A 250 15.56 14.04 -5.35
C GLN A 250 15.06 12.63 -5.68
N ILE A 251 14.51 12.43 -6.88
CA ILE A 251 14.07 11.10 -7.35
C ILE A 251 15.27 10.16 -7.44
N GLU A 252 16.37 10.59 -8.06
CA GLU A 252 17.61 9.79 -8.16
C GLU A 252 18.18 9.43 -6.80
N GLY A 253 18.26 10.42 -5.90
CA GLY A 253 18.73 10.22 -4.53
C GLY A 253 17.88 9.20 -3.77
N GLY A 254 16.55 9.31 -3.86
CA GLY A 254 15.63 8.35 -3.26
C GLY A 254 15.81 6.93 -3.83
N LEU A 255 15.85 6.81 -5.16
CA LEU A 255 16.01 5.51 -5.82
C LEU A 255 17.35 4.82 -5.53
N SER A 256 18.41 5.60 -5.29
CA SER A 256 19.73 5.04 -4.95
C SER A 256 19.75 4.28 -3.63
N ALA A 257 18.83 4.59 -2.72
CA ALA A 257 18.70 3.95 -1.42
C ALA A 257 17.93 2.61 -1.47
N ILE A 258 17.30 2.29 -2.62
CA ILE A 258 16.45 1.11 -2.79
C ILE A 258 17.12 0.10 -3.70
N SER A 259 17.04 -1.18 -3.34
CA SER A 259 17.43 -2.26 -4.25
C SER A 259 16.56 -2.26 -5.50
N ASN A 260 17.16 -2.33 -6.69
CA ASN A 260 16.43 -2.37 -7.97
C ASN A 260 15.44 -3.54 -8.06
N LYS A 261 15.70 -4.64 -7.35
CA LYS A 261 14.82 -5.82 -7.31
C LYS A 261 13.51 -5.56 -6.56
N LYS A 262 13.54 -4.61 -5.61
CA LYS A 262 12.38 -4.26 -4.79
C LYS A 262 11.60 -3.06 -5.35
N LEU A 263 12.20 -2.28 -6.26
CA LEU A 263 11.53 -1.13 -6.83
C LEU A 263 10.37 -1.57 -7.73
N LEU A 264 9.15 -1.32 -7.28
CA LEU A 264 7.92 -1.58 -8.03
C LEU A 264 7.73 -0.55 -9.15
N GLY A 265 8.00 0.72 -8.85
CA GLY A 265 7.85 1.83 -9.78
C GLY A 265 7.74 3.17 -9.08
N ILE A 266 7.43 4.21 -9.87
CA ILE A 266 7.20 5.57 -9.40
C ILE A 266 5.77 5.97 -9.74
N VAL A 267 5.03 6.46 -8.75
CA VAL A 267 3.72 7.10 -8.94
C VAL A 267 3.92 8.61 -9.02
N PHE A 268 3.51 9.21 -10.12
CA PHE A 268 3.41 10.66 -10.22
C PHE A 268 2.05 11.12 -9.71
N ASN A 269 2.07 11.73 -8.53
CA ASN A 269 0.88 12.25 -7.87
C ASN A 269 0.60 13.67 -8.33
N ASP A 270 -0.69 14.06 -8.35
CA ASP A 270 -1.14 15.42 -8.66
C ASP A 270 -0.72 15.90 -10.08
N GLU A 271 -0.69 14.98 -11.04
CA GLU A 271 -0.45 15.31 -12.45
C GLU A 271 -1.66 16.07 -13.00
N PRO A 272 -1.47 17.28 -13.56
CA PRO A 272 -2.56 18.05 -14.12
C PRO A 272 -3.19 17.32 -15.31
N ARG A 273 -4.52 17.31 -15.38
CA ARG A 273 -5.24 16.79 -16.55
C ARG A 273 -4.95 17.69 -17.73
N ILE A 274 -4.19 17.22 -18.70
CA ILE A 274 -3.97 17.92 -19.95
C ILE A 274 -5.13 17.58 -20.89
N PRO A 275 -5.98 18.56 -21.30
CA PRO A 275 -7.22 18.26 -22.02
C PRO A 275 -7.05 17.52 -23.35
N TRP A 276 -5.88 17.59 -23.97
CA TRP A 276 -5.56 16.96 -25.26
C TRP A 276 -4.80 15.63 -25.16
N ARG A 277 -4.52 15.12 -23.97
CA ARG A 277 -4.02 13.76 -23.75
C ARG A 277 -5.22 12.86 -23.37
N ARG A 278 -5.88 12.32 -24.36
CA ARG A 278 -6.81 11.20 -24.24
C ARG A 278 -6.08 9.90 -24.54
#